data_cb028052ca5c1a2dfc81fcef1048f129
#
_entry.id   cb028052ca5c1a2dfc81fcef1048f129
#
_cell.length_a   1.000
_cell.length_b   1.000
_cell.length_c   1.000
_cell.angle_alpha   90.00
_cell.angle_beta   90.00
_cell.angle_gamma   90.00
#
_symmetry.space_group_name_H-M   'P 1'
#
loop_
_entity.id
_entity.type
_entity.pdbx_description
1 polymer ?
#
loop_
_entity_poly.entity_id
_entity_poly.type
_entity_poly.pdbx_seq_one_letter_code
_entity_poly.pdbx_strand_id
1 'polypeptide(L)'
;SPVFYTDGVVDSGFAKLVGQDKSHIKARFVQGASSPIDAIGFGLGKKMNLLKKGTPLRIAYTLEENVWQGNVSVQLRLKDIE
;
A
#
# COMPACT_ATOMS: atom_id res chain seq x y z
N SER A 1 -9.70 -9.42 -11.42
CA SER A 1 -9.12 -9.68 -10.09
C SER A 1 -10.04 -9.17 -9.01
N PRO A 2 -10.27 -9.93 -7.94
CA PRO A 2 -11.12 -9.44 -6.86
C PRO A 2 -10.46 -8.29 -6.11
N VAL A 3 -11.29 -7.35 -5.66
CA VAL A 3 -10.85 -6.27 -4.80
C VAL A 3 -11.17 -6.65 -3.35
N PHE A 4 -10.15 -6.56 -2.51
CA PHE A 4 -10.27 -6.84 -1.08
C PHE A 4 -10.31 -5.53 -0.30
N TYR A 5 -10.96 -5.56 0.85
CA TYR A 5 -11.00 -4.44 1.78
C TYR A 5 -10.47 -4.91 3.12
N THR A 6 -9.57 -4.14 3.71
CA THR A 6 -9.01 -4.48 5.01
C THR A 6 -9.00 -3.23 5.89
N ASP A 7 -9.56 -3.37 7.09
CA ASP A 7 -9.55 -2.33 8.11
C ASP A 7 -8.38 -2.51 9.06
N GLY A 8 -8.01 -1.43 9.71
CA GLY A 8 -7.05 -1.50 10.81
C GLY A 8 -5.61 -1.68 10.39
N VAL A 9 -5.28 -1.37 9.14
CA VAL A 9 -3.88 -1.35 8.71
C VAL A 9 -3.27 0.00 9.03
N VAL A 10 -1.97 0.01 9.30
CA VAL A 10 -1.25 1.26 9.54
C VAL A 10 -0.05 1.34 8.63
N ASP A 11 0.31 2.56 8.24
CA ASP A 11 1.55 2.80 7.53
C ASP A 11 2.72 2.64 8.50
N SER A 12 3.75 1.91 8.08
CA SER A 12 4.91 1.65 8.92
C SER A 12 5.92 2.80 8.95
N GLY A 13 5.63 3.90 8.26
CA GLY A 13 6.51 5.05 8.19
C GLY A 13 7.34 5.13 6.92
N PHE A 14 7.05 4.29 5.93
CA PHE A 14 7.76 4.24 4.66
C PHE A 14 6.99 4.84 3.49
N ALA A 15 5.79 5.38 3.75
CA ALA A 15 4.97 5.95 2.69
C ALA A 15 5.65 7.14 2.03
N LYS A 16 5.63 7.17 0.71
CA LYS A 16 6.21 8.27 -0.05
C LYS A 16 5.49 8.42 -1.39
N LEU A 17 5.55 9.62 -1.92
CA LEU A 17 5.10 9.91 -3.28
C LEU A 17 6.19 9.48 -4.25
N VAL A 18 5.79 8.80 -5.30
CA VAL A 18 6.71 8.30 -6.33
C VAL A 18 6.16 8.65 -7.71
N GLY A 19 6.98 8.42 -8.73
CA GLY A 19 6.66 8.75 -10.09
C GLY A 19 7.22 10.11 -10.48
N GLN A 20 7.23 10.36 -11.77
CA GLN A 20 7.83 11.56 -12.33
C GLN A 20 7.13 12.83 -11.83
N ASP A 21 5.81 12.76 -11.71
CA ASP A 21 4.98 13.88 -11.26
C ASP A 21 4.55 13.74 -9.79
N LYS A 22 5.07 12.74 -9.07
CA LYS A 22 4.72 12.48 -7.66
C LYS A 22 3.24 12.21 -7.45
N SER A 23 2.59 11.58 -8.43
CA SER A 23 1.15 11.30 -8.37
C SER A 23 0.82 9.92 -7.81
N HIS A 24 1.83 9.11 -7.52
CA HIS A 24 1.65 7.75 -7.04
C HIS A 24 2.17 7.60 -5.62
N ILE A 25 1.64 6.61 -4.90
CA ILE A 25 2.06 6.32 -3.53
C ILE A 25 2.76 4.97 -3.50
N LYS A 26 3.88 4.91 -2.79
CA LYS A 26 4.51 3.66 -2.39
C LYS A 26 4.51 3.60 -0.88
N ALA A 27 4.01 2.50 -0.32
CA ALA A 27 3.84 2.38 1.13
C ALA A 27 4.16 0.97 1.59
N ARG A 28 4.24 0.81 2.89
CA ARG A 28 4.41 -0.48 3.55
C ARG A 28 3.48 -0.51 4.73
N PHE A 29 2.54 -1.44 4.71
CA PHE A 29 1.50 -1.53 5.74
C PHE A 29 1.75 -2.69 6.68
N VAL A 30 1.31 -2.50 7.92
CA VAL A 30 1.29 -3.55 8.92
C VAL A 30 -0.12 -3.63 9.52
N GLN A 31 -0.48 -4.82 9.99
CA GLN A 31 -1.73 -5.04 10.71
C GLN A 31 -1.42 -5.93 11.91
N GLY A 32 -1.57 -5.35 13.11
CA GLY A 32 -1.22 -6.06 14.33
C GLY A 32 0.23 -6.54 14.32
N ALA A 33 0.44 -7.81 14.62
CA ALA A 33 1.77 -8.42 14.66
C ALA A 33 2.21 -9.03 13.33
N SER A 34 1.45 -8.80 12.26
CA SER A 34 1.77 -9.35 10.93
C SER A 34 3.03 -8.73 10.37
N SER A 35 3.68 -9.47 9.48
CA SER A 35 4.81 -8.94 8.72
C SER A 35 4.36 -7.78 7.82
N PRO A 36 5.21 -6.78 7.63
CA PRO A 36 4.88 -5.68 6.71
C PRO A 36 4.67 -6.17 5.29
N ILE A 37 3.80 -5.49 4.55
CA ILE A 37 3.54 -5.80 3.16
C ILE A 37 3.65 -4.52 2.33
N ASP A 38 4.36 -4.61 1.22
CA ASP A 38 4.52 -3.48 0.30
C ASP A 38 3.26 -3.23 -0.50
N ALA A 39 3.03 -1.96 -0.80
CA ALA A 39 1.86 -1.53 -1.55
C ALA A 39 2.23 -0.41 -2.52
N ILE A 40 1.55 -0.39 -3.65
CA ILE A 40 1.68 0.67 -4.64
C ILE A 40 0.28 1.17 -5.00
N GLY A 41 0.10 2.49 -5.00
CA GLY A 41 -1.17 3.11 -5.37
C GLY A 41 -0.97 4.09 -6.49
N PHE A 42 -1.29 3.66 -7.72
CA PHE A 42 -1.18 4.54 -8.88
C PHE A 42 -2.29 5.60 -8.85
N GLY A 43 -1.89 6.85 -9.06
CA GLY A 43 -2.83 7.96 -9.09
C GLY A 43 -3.42 8.34 -7.73
N LEU A 44 -2.92 7.78 -6.63
CA LEU A 44 -3.45 8.03 -5.30
C LEU A 44 -2.65 9.07 -4.51
N GLY A 45 -1.80 9.84 -5.18
CA GLY A 45 -0.95 10.82 -4.51
C GLY A 45 -1.69 11.80 -3.61
N LYS A 46 -2.93 12.15 -3.97
CA LYS A 46 -3.76 13.05 -3.17
C LYS A 46 -4.17 12.46 -1.81
N LYS A 47 -4.07 11.15 -1.66
CA LYS A 47 -4.39 10.46 -0.42
C LYS A 47 -3.21 10.35 0.54
N MET A 48 -2.03 10.86 0.14
CA MET A 48 -0.82 10.76 0.97
C MET A 48 -1.02 11.35 2.37
N ASN A 49 -1.83 12.38 2.49
CA ASN A 49 -2.09 13.01 3.78
C ASN A 49 -2.81 12.10 4.78
N LEU A 50 -3.41 11.00 4.32
CA LEU A 50 -4.04 10.03 5.19
C LEU A 50 -3.02 9.06 5.81
N LEU A 51 -1.84 8.95 5.21
CA LEU A 51 -0.83 7.96 5.59
C LEU A 51 0.07 8.49 6.70
N LYS A 52 -0.53 8.74 7.86
CA LYS A 52 0.21 9.15 9.04
C LYS A 52 0.59 7.90 9.83
N LYS A 53 1.86 7.80 10.19
CA LYS A 53 2.39 6.65 10.90
C LYS A 53 1.53 6.32 12.13
N GLY A 54 1.12 5.05 12.22
CA GLY A 54 0.34 4.57 13.34
C GLY A 54 -1.15 4.87 13.29
N THR A 55 -1.63 5.61 12.30
CA THR A 55 -3.06 5.91 12.17
C THR A 55 -3.75 4.78 11.42
N PRO A 56 -4.76 4.11 12.02
CA PRO A 56 -5.46 3.02 11.33
C PRO A 56 -6.20 3.50 10.09
N LEU A 57 -6.15 2.68 9.05
CA LEU A 57 -6.74 2.98 7.75
C LEU A 57 -7.55 1.79 7.27
N ARG A 58 -8.50 2.06 6.37
CA ARG A 58 -9.11 1.05 5.52
C ARG A 58 -8.49 1.17 4.14
N ILE A 59 -8.10 0.03 3.58
CA ILE A 59 -7.56 0.02 2.22
C ILE A 59 -8.37 -0.93 1.34
N ALA A 60 -8.53 -0.54 0.08
CA ALA A 60 -9.08 -1.39 -0.97
C ALA A 60 -7.94 -1.73 -1.91
N TYR A 61 -7.80 -2.99 -2.28
CA TYR A 61 -6.63 -3.42 -3.04
C TYR A 61 -6.87 -4.71 -3.80
N THR A 62 -6.00 -4.96 -4.78
CA THR A 62 -5.85 -6.27 -5.41
C THR A 62 -4.48 -6.81 -5.05
N LEU A 63 -4.30 -8.12 -5.11
CA LEU A 63 -3.01 -8.75 -4.88
C LEU A 63 -2.24 -8.84 -6.20
N GLU A 64 -0.95 -8.59 -6.12
CA GLU A 64 -0.07 -8.59 -7.27
C GLU A 64 1.18 -9.40 -6.94
N GLU A 65 1.57 -10.30 -7.83
CA GLU A 65 2.82 -11.03 -7.68
C GLU A 65 3.93 -10.30 -8.43
N ASN A 66 5.07 -10.16 -7.77
CA ASN A 66 6.29 -9.69 -8.40
C ASN A 66 7.26 -10.85 -8.48
N VAL A 67 7.79 -11.08 -9.67
CA VAL A 67 8.82 -12.12 -9.90
C VAL A 67 10.10 -11.40 -10.28
N TRP A 68 11.14 -11.63 -9.51
CA TRP A 68 12.45 -11.03 -9.75
C TRP A 68 13.53 -12.05 -9.49
N GLN A 69 14.30 -12.38 -10.53
CA GLN A 69 15.40 -13.35 -10.44
C GLN A 69 14.99 -14.66 -9.75
N GLY A 70 13.82 -15.19 -10.14
CA GLY A 70 13.30 -16.43 -9.59
C GLY A 70 12.62 -16.31 -8.23
N ASN A 71 12.66 -15.14 -7.60
CA ASN A 71 11.98 -14.89 -6.33
C ASN A 71 10.60 -14.34 -6.59
N VAL A 72 9.61 -14.87 -5.87
CA VAL A 72 8.22 -14.40 -5.95
C VAL A 72 7.87 -13.69 -4.66
N SER A 73 7.34 -12.49 -4.79
CA SER A 73 6.83 -11.74 -3.65
C SER A 73 5.44 -11.21 -3.99
N VAL A 74 4.65 -10.92 -2.96
CA VAL A 74 3.31 -10.37 -3.12
C VAL A 74 3.33 -8.93 -2.65
N GLN A 75 2.71 -8.05 -3.44
CA GLN A 75 2.47 -6.67 -3.03
C GLN A 75 1.01 -6.33 -3.24
N LEU A 76 0.55 -5.30 -2.57
CA LEU A 76 -0.80 -4.79 -2.71
C LEU A 76 -0.82 -3.73 -3.80
N ARG A 77 -1.79 -3.82 -4.69
CA ARG A 77 -2.08 -2.74 -5.62
C ARG A 77 -3.28 -1.99 -5.08
N LEU A 78 -3.04 -0.82 -4.51
CA LEU A 78 -4.09 -0.05 -3.86
C LEU A 78 -5.07 0.50 -4.88
N LYS A 79 -6.35 0.42 -4.54
CA LYS A 79 -7.44 1.03 -5.30
C LYS A 79 -7.97 2.25 -4.57
N ASP A 80 -7.93 2.22 -3.24
CA ASP A 80 -8.37 3.36 -2.43
C ASP A 80 -7.80 3.24 -1.02
N ILE A 81 -7.77 4.39 -0.34
CA ILE A 81 -7.35 4.51 1.05
C ILE A 81 -8.38 5.39 1.75
N GLU A 82 -8.84 4.93 2.92
CA GLU A 82 -9.77 5.72 3.73
C GLU A 82 -9.29 5.86 5.17
#